data_fb99f3357d1c313aece6e897648a827e
#
_entry.id   fb99f3357d1c313aece6e897648a827e
#
_cell.length_a   1.000
_cell.length_b   1.000
_cell.length_c   1.000
_cell.angle_alpha   90.00
_cell.angle_beta   90.00
_cell.angle_gamma   90.00
#
_symmetry.space_group_name_H-M   'P 1'
#
loop_
_entity.id
_entity.type
_entity.pdbx_description
1 polymer ?
#
loop_
_entity_poly.entity_id
_entity_poly.type
_entity_poly.pdbx_seq_one_letter_code
_entity_poly.pdbx_strand_id
1 'polypeptide(L)'
;MTRTIQQLFDLKGRTALITGGSRGLGLQMAHALGEAGARVLISSRKAEDLEVATAELQAAGIDARWIAADCSKEDDIRRLASETAQRLGDVDILVNNAGAAWGAPAEDHPVEAWDKVMNLNVRSYFILSQLIAKASMIPRRTGSIINTASIAGLGGNPRDMKTIAYNTSKGAVINFTRALAAEWGAHG
;
A
#
# COMPACT_ATOMS: atom_id res chain seq x y z
N MET A 1 -32.21 -9.81 0.32
CA MET A 1 -31.82 -10.19 1.69
C MET A 1 -30.98 -9.09 2.28
N THR A 2 -31.32 -8.57 3.44
CA THR A 2 -30.53 -7.55 4.18
C THR A 2 -29.33 -8.23 4.80
N ARG A 3 -28.12 -7.75 4.48
CA ARG A 3 -26.88 -8.23 5.12
C ARG A 3 -26.75 -7.62 6.52
N THR A 4 -26.29 -8.38 7.49
CA THR A 4 -25.88 -7.85 8.80
C THR A 4 -24.60 -7.01 8.67
N ILE A 5 -24.29 -6.19 9.69
CA ILE A 5 -23.03 -5.43 9.71
C ILE A 5 -21.82 -6.38 9.62
N GLN A 6 -21.83 -7.49 10.36
CA GLN A 6 -20.78 -8.50 10.31
C GLN A 6 -20.58 -9.06 8.89
N GLN A 7 -21.67 -9.32 8.17
CA GLN A 7 -21.61 -9.81 6.78
C GLN A 7 -21.13 -8.73 5.79
N LEU A 8 -21.32 -7.44 6.09
CA LEU A 8 -20.83 -6.34 5.24
C LEU A 8 -19.31 -6.19 5.32
N PHE A 9 -18.74 -6.47 6.48
CA PHE A 9 -17.30 -6.34 6.74
C PHE A 9 -16.55 -7.70 6.75
N ASP A 10 -17.23 -8.80 6.41
CA ASP A 10 -16.61 -10.12 6.34
C ASP A 10 -15.67 -10.22 5.13
N LEU A 11 -14.39 -10.44 5.41
CA LEU A 11 -13.34 -10.63 4.42
C LEU A 11 -12.82 -12.07 4.37
N LYS A 12 -13.58 -13.05 4.91
CA LYS A 12 -13.21 -14.47 4.84
C LYS A 12 -12.99 -14.90 3.39
N GLY A 13 -11.86 -15.59 3.16
CA GLY A 13 -11.45 -16.03 1.83
C GLY A 13 -10.81 -14.93 0.97
N ARG A 14 -10.73 -13.69 1.43
CA ARG A 14 -10.01 -12.60 0.76
C ARG A 14 -8.55 -12.58 1.15
N THR A 15 -7.74 -11.99 0.27
CA THR A 15 -6.30 -11.83 0.45
C THR A 15 -5.93 -10.37 0.36
N ALA A 16 -5.02 -9.92 1.21
CA ALA A 16 -4.56 -8.53 1.25
C ALA A 16 -3.03 -8.45 1.21
N LEU A 17 -2.50 -7.62 0.32
CA LEU A 17 -1.09 -7.20 0.33
C LEU A 17 -0.98 -5.77 0.87
N ILE A 18 -0.16 -5.58 1.91
CA ILE A 18 0.04 -4.27 2.56
C ILE A 18 1.52 -3.89 2.51
N THR A 19 1.87 -2.81 1.81
CA THR A 19 3.23 -2.26 1.82
C THR A 19 3.44 -1.31 3.00
N GLY A 20 4.65 -1.30 3.57
CA GLY A 20 4.92 -0.55 4.81
C GLY A 20 4.19 -1.14 6.01
N GLY A 21 3.96 -2.47 6.01
CA GLY A 21 3.10 -3.17 6.98
C GLY A 21 3.78 -3.55 8.29
N SER A 22 5.07 -3.27 8.48
CA SER A 22 5.79 -3.70 9.70
C SER A 22 5.54 -2.81 10.92
N ARG A 23 4.89 -1.65 10.77
CA ARG A 23 4.63 -0.71 11.87
C ARG A 23 3.60 0.35 11.50
N GLY A 24 3.13 1.10 12.51
CA GLY A 24 2.28 2.29 12.33
C GLY A 24 0.98 1.97 11.58
N LEU A 25 0.56 2.85 10.67
CA LEU A 25 -0.70 2.70 9.94
C LEU A 25 -0.78 1.40 9.13
N GLY A 26 0.33 0.98 8.51
CA GLY A 26 0.35 -0.26 7.72
C GLY A 26 0.08 -1.50 8.57
N LEU A 27 0.66 -1.58 9.78
CA LEU A 27 0.39 -2.67 10.71
C LEU A 27 -1.05 -2.62 11.23
N GLN A 28 -1.57 -1.42 11.55
CA GLN A 28 -2.97 -1.25 11.95
C GLN A 28 -3.96 -1.69 10.86
N MET A 29 -3.65 -1.38 9.57
CA MET A 29 -4.44 -1.85 8.44
C MET A 29 -4.37 -3.37 8.29
N ALA A 30 -3.21 -3.98 8.55
CA ALA A 30 -3.06 -5.43 8.52
C ALA A 30 -3.89 -6.10 9.62
N HIS A 31 -3.91 -5.55 10.85
CA HIS A 31 -4.81 -5.99 11.92
C HIS A 31 -6.28 -5.90 11.49
N ALA A 32 -6.72 -4.73 11.04
CA ALA A 32 -8.13 -4.51 10.69
C ALA A 32 -8.62 -5.45 9.57
N LEU A 33 -7.81 -5.66 8.52
CA LEU A 33 -8.16 -6.57 7.44
C LEU A 33 -8.11 -8.04 7.89
N GLY A 34 -7.12 -8.40 8.72
CA GLY A 34 -6.98 -9.74 9.25
C GLY A 34 -8.07 -10.12 10.24
N GLU A 35 -8.44 -9.23 11.16
CA GLU A 35 -9.55 -9.41 12.10
C GLU A 35 -10.90 -9.54 11.37
N ALA A 36 -11.07 -8.86 10.23
CA ALA A 36 -12.23 -9.05 9.37
C ALA A 36 -12.21 -10.38 8.57
N GLY A 37 -11.14 -11.19 8.70
CA GLY A 37 -11.03 -12.53 8.13
C GLY A 37 -10.16 -12.67 6.88
N ALA A 38 -9.49 -11.59 6.42
CA ALA A 38 -8.58 -11.68 5.29
C ALA A 38 -7.26 -12.38 5.68
N ARG A 39 -6.68 -13.13 4.74
CA ARG A 39 -5.27 -13.53 4.83
C ARG A 39 -4.41 -12.32 4.43
N VAL A 40 -3.43 -11.96 5.24
CA VAL A 40 -2.63 -10.76 5.01
C VAL A 40 -1.17 -11.11 4.69
N LEU A 41 -0.58 -10.37 3.75
CA LEU A 41 0.85 -10.35 3.50
C LEU A 41 1.35 -8.92 3.69
N ILE A 42 2.25 -8.75 4.64
CA ILE A 42 2.88 -7.46 4.90
C ILE A 42 4.25 -7.38 4.26
N SER A 43 4.62 -6.21 3.77
CA SER A 43 5.95 -5.97 3.19
C SER A 43 6.55 -4.68 3.72
N SER A 44 7.85 -4.74 4.01
CA SER A 44 8.71 -3.59 4.31
C SER A 44 10.17 -3.95 4.02
N ARG A 45 11.11 -3.02 4.27
CA ARG A 45 12.51 -3.22 3.92
C ARG A 45 13.29 -4.16 4.86
N LYS A 46 12.93 -4.18 6.15
CA LYS A 46 13.67 -4.91 7.18
C LYS A 46 12.95 -6.20 7.54
N ALA A 47 13.64 -7.32 7.40
CA ALA A 47 13.11 -8.64 7.71
C ALA A 47 12.77 -8.76 9.21
N GLU A 48 13.66 -8.27 10.07
CA GLU A 48 13.50 -8.35 11.53
C GLU A 48 12.23 -7.64 12.00
N ASP A 49 11.94 -6.43 11.46
CA ASP A 49 10.71 -5.68 11.79
C ASP A 49 9.45 -6.43 11.29
N LEU A 50 9.56 -7.14 10.15
CA LEU A 50 8.46 -7.92 9.57
C LEU A 50 8.20 -9.21 10.35
N GLU A 51 9.23 -9.88 10.83
CA GLU A 51 9.11 -11.07 11.68
C GLU A 51 8.35 -10.75 12.96
N VAL A 52 8.72 -9.66 13.64
CA VAL A 52 8.03 -9.20 14.86
C VAL A 52 6.56 -8.86 14.57
N ALA A 53 6.30 -8.07 13.53
CA ALA A 53 4.95 -7.66 13.17
C ALA A 53 4.08 -8.86 12.74
N THR A 54 4.66 -9.82 12.02
CA THR A 54 3.93 -11.02 11.60
C THR A 54 3.61 -11.92 12.80
N ALA A 55 4.53 -12.06 13.75
CA ALA A 55 4.29 -12.81 14.98
C ALA A 55 3.16 -12.17 15.82
N GLU A 56 3.11 -10.83 15.91
CA GLU A 56 2.03 -10.08 16.54
C GLU A 56 0.67 -10.37 15.89
N LEU A 57 0.60 -10.30 14.57
CA LEU A 57 -0.61 -10.60 13.80
C LEU A 57 -1.07 -12.05 14.01
N GLN A 58 -0.13 -13.01 13.96
CA GLN A 58 -0.41 -14.43 14.18
C GLN A 58 -0.88 -14.72 15.60
N ALA A 59 -0.32 -14.06 16.60
CA ALA A 59 -0.77 -14.16 18.00
C ALA A 59 -2.21 -13.64 18.18
N ALA A 60 -2.66 -12.70 17.33
CA ALA A 60 -4.05 -12.25 17.26
C ALA A 60 -4.95 -13.20 16.42
N GLY A 61 -4.45 -14.36 15.98
CA GLY A 61 -5.21 -15.34 15.21
C GLY A 61 -5.34 -15.02 13.71
N ILE A 62 -4.54 -14.10 13.18
CA ILE A 62 -4.57 -13.68 11.78
C ILE A 62 -3.63 -14.55 10.95
N ASP A 63 -4.09 -15.07 9.79
CA ASP A 63 -3.21 -15.72 8.80
C ASP A 63 -2.34 -14.65 8.13
N ALA A 64 -1.19 -14.39 8.74
CA ALA A 64 -0.25 -13.37 8.32
C ALA A 64 1.06 -13.96 7.81
N ARG A 65 1.58 -13.37 6.73
CA ARG A 65 2.88 -13.69 6.11
C ARG A 65 3.61 -12.40 5.79
N TRP A 66 4.89 -12.50 5.46
CA TRP A 66 5.67 -11.32 5.09
C TRP A 66 6.65 -11.58 3.95
N ILE A 67 7.03 -10.49 3.25
CA ILE A 67 8.09 -10.44 2.24
C ILE A 67 8.89 -9.15 2.46
N ALA A 68 10.21 -9.26 2.65
CA ALA A 68 11.08 -8.10 2.68
C ALA A 68 11.27 -7.54 1.26
N ALA A 69 10.94 -6.26 1.04
CA ALA A 69 11.12 -5.57 -0.23
C ALA A 69 11.29 -4.06 -0.02
N ASP A 70 12.20 -3.46 -0.78
CA ASP A 70 12.35 -2.01 -0.87
C ASP A 70 11.52 -1.47 -2.04
N CYS A 71 10.33 -0.94 -1.73
CA CYS A 71 9.43 -0.37 -2.75
C CYS A 71 10.01 0.86 -3.48
N SER A 72 11.17 1.39 -3.11
CA SER A 72 11.87 2.39 -3.92
C SER A 72 12.62 1.80 -5.12
N LYS A 73 12.77 0.46 -5.17
CA LYS A 73 13.49 -0.28 -6.21
C LYS A 73 12.50 -1.09 -7.06
N GLU A 74 12.52 -0.88 -8.36
CA GLU A 74 11.59 -1.56 -9.27
C GLU A 74 11.74 -3.08 -9.25
N ASP A 75 12.96 -3.60 -9.22
CA ASP A 75 13.20 -5.05 -9.18
C ASP A 75 12.61 -5.69 -7.92
N ASP A 76 12.71 -5.01 -6.77
CA ASP A 76 12.08 -5.47 -5.53
C ASP A 76 10.56 -5.44 -5.60
N ILE A 77 9.96 -4.43 -6.26
CA ILE A 77 8.51 -4.37 -6.47
C ILE A 77 8.04 -5.53 -7.37
N ARG A 78 8.77 -5.82 -8.46
CA ARG A 78 8.46 -6.93 -9.36
C ARG A 78 8.58 -8.28 -8.65
N ARG A 79 9.63 -8.46 -7.86
CA ARG A 79 9.82 -9.64 -7.02
C ARG A 79 8.70 -9.76 -5.97
N LEU A 80 8.35 -8.66 -5.27
CA LEU A 80 7.26 -8.63 -4.31
C LEU A 80 5.94 -9.10 -4.95
N ALA A 81 5.58 -8.56 -6.10
CA ALA A 81 4.36 -8.96 -6.80
C ALA A 81 4.35 -10.45 -7.17
N SER A 82 5.47 -10.97 -7.71
CA SER A 82 5.63 -12.38 -8.07
C SER A 82 5.55 -13.31 -6.85
N GLU A 83 6.30 -13.01 -5.79
CA GLU A 83 6.29 -13.83 -4.57
C GLU A 83 4.94 -13.74 -3.84
N THR A 84 4.24 -12.60 -3.91
CA THR A 84 2.88 -12.48 -3.35
C THR A 84 1.93 -13.46 -4.03
N ALA A 85 1.96 -13.54 -5.36
CA ALA A 85 1.14 -14.48 -6.12
C ALA A 85 1.46 -15.95 -5.74
N GLN A 86 2.73 -16.27 -5.50
CA GLN A 86 3.14 -17.62 -5.06
C GLN A 86 2.65 -17.98 -3.65
N ARG A 87 2.66 -17.00 -2.73
CA ARG A 87 2.35 -17.23 -1.30
C ARG A 87 0.87 -17.07 -0.94
N LEU A 88 0.17 -16.16 -1.59
CA LEU A 88 -1.26 -15.90 -1.34
C LEU A 88 -2.18 -16.41 -2.45
N GLY A 89 -1.66 -16.61 -3.66
CA GLY A 89 -2.47 -16.76 -4.86
C GLY A 89 -2.97 -15.40 -5.35
N ASP A 90 -4.24 -15.33 -5.68
CA ASP A 90 -4.87 -14.07 -6.10
C ASP A 90 -4.88 -13.03 -4.97
N VAL A 91 -4.72 -11.77 -5.35
CA VAL A 91 -4.79 -10.61 -4.44
C VAL A 91 -6.11 -9.89 -4.64
N ASP A 92 -6.93 -9.84 -3.59
CA ASP A 92 -8.21 -9.13 -3.59
C ASP A 92 -8.06 -7.67 -3.17
N ILE A 93 -7.14 -7.40 -2.23
CA ILE A 93 -6.94 -6.08 -1.63
C ILE A 93 -5.46 -5.73 -1.70
N LEU A 94 -5.14 -4.61 -2.35
CA LEU A 94 -3.81 -4.02 -2.35
C LEU A 94 -3.83 -2.72 -1.54
N VAL A 95 -2.99 -2.64 -0.50
CA VAL A 95 -2.79 -1.41 0.28
C VAL A 95 -1.40 -0.86 -0.03
N ASN A 96 -1.35 0.16 -0.86
CA ASN A 96 -0.17 0.97 -1.12
C ASN A 96 0.00 1.98 0.03
N ASN A 97 0.81 1.62 1.03
CA ASN A 97 1.00 2.44 2.22
C ASN A 97 2.47 2.82 2.49
N ALA A 98 3.43 2.08 1.92
CA ALA A 98 4.83 2.44 2.06
C ALA A 98 5.08 3.88 1.58
N GLY A 99 5.77 4.69 2.39
CA GLY A 99 6.01 6.08 2.06
C GLY A 99 7.14 6.69 2.87
N ALA A 100 7.64 7.81 2.38
CA ALA A 100 8.65 8.63 3.04
C ALA A 100 8.32 10.12 2.87
N ALA A 101 8.88 10.93 3.77
CA ALA A 101 8.88 12.37 3.68
C ALA A 101 10.33 12.86 3.77
N TRP A 102 10.57 14.06 3.25
CA TRP A 102 11.82 14.80 3.41
C TRP A 102 11.51 16.27 3.63
N GLY A 103 12.22 16.90 4.57
CA GLY A 103 12.03 18.29 4.93
C GLY A 103 13.25 19.14 4.54
N ALA A 104 13.04 20.13 3.67
CA ALA A 104 13.99 21.19 3.32
C ALA A 104 13.26 22.39 2.74
N PRO A 105 13.82 23.64 2.79
CA PRO A 105 13.32 24.76 2.02
C PRO A 105 13.18 24.39 0.53
N ALA A 106 12.19 24.93 -0.15
CA ALA A 106 11.93 24.58 -1.55
C ALA A 106 13.11 24.97 -2.46
N GLU A 107 13.72 26.11 -2.20
CA GLU A 107 14.89 26.64 -2.90
C GLU A 107 16.17 25.79 -2.72
N ASP A 108 16.28 25.08 -1.60
CA ASP A 108 17.43 24.25 -1.22
C ASP A 108 17.09 22.75 -1.20
N HIS A 109 15.92 22.36 -1.74
CA HIS A 109 15.48 20.97 -1.67
C HIS A 109 16.35 20.09 -2.60
N PRO A 110 17.11 19.11 -2.06
CA PRO A 110 17.94 18.23 -2.89
C PRO A 110 17.11 17.43 -3.89
N VAL A 111 17.53 17.39 -5.16
CA VAL A 111 16.84 16.65 -6.22
C VAL A 111 16.79 15.16 -5.88
N GLU A 112 17.85 14.63 -5.29
CA GLU A 112 17.92 13.21 -4.88
C GLU A 112 16.90 12.87 -3.78
N ALA A 113 16.61 13.84 -2.88
CA ALA A 113 15.57 13.67 -1.87
C ALA A 113 14.16 13.75 -2.48
N TRP A 114 13.98 14.62 -3.46
CA TRP A 114 12.75 14.68 -4.26
C TRP A 114 12.52 13.34 -4.98
N ASP A 115 13.51 12.86 -5.71
CA ASP A 115 13.40 11.59 -6.46
C ASP A 115 13.11 10.41 -5.53
N LYS A 116 13.78 10.35 -4.37
CA LYS A 116 13.53 9.33 -3.36
C LYS A 116 12.06 9.32 -2.88
N VAL A 117 11.50 10.51 -2.61
CA VAL A 117 10.10 10.62 -2.17
C VAL A 117 9.15 10.25 -3.30
N MET A 118 9.37 10.76 -4.52
CA MET A 118 8.51 10.49 -5.67
C MET A 118 8.58 9.02 -6.10
N ASN A 119 9.75 8.43 -6.11
CA ASN A 119 9.92 7.01 -6.42
C ASN A 119 9.18 6.11 -5.44
N LEU A 120 9.28 6.38 -4.12
CA LEU A 120 8.62 5.56 -3.12
C LEU A 120 7.12 5.85 -3.03
N ASN A 121 6.69 7.11 -3.02
CA ASN A 121 5.31 7.45 -2.73
C ASN A 121 4.38 7.39 -3.96
N VAL A 122 4.93 7.52 -5.18
CA VAL A 122 4.14 7.61 -6.42
C VAL A 122 4.47 6.48 -7.37
N ARG A 123 5.74 6.40 -7.81
CA ARG A 123 6.16 5.41 -8.82
C ARG A 123 5.93 3.98 -8.34
N SER A 124 6.23 3.69 -7.07
CA SER A 124 6.01 2.36 -6.51
C SER A 124 4.54 1.97 -6.50
N TYR A 125 3.64 2.90 -6.16
CA TYR A 125 2.20 2.66 -6.15
C TYR A 125 1.68 2.31 -7.55
N PHE A 126 2.16 3.05 -8.57
CA PHE A 126 1.82 2.77 -9.96
C PHE A 126 2.27 1.36 -10.38
N ILE A 127 3.56 1.05 -10.20
CA ILE A 127 4.12 -0.23 -10.65
C ILE A 127 3.45 -1.41 -9.94
N LEU A 128 3.31 -1.36 -8.61
CA LEU A 128 2.71 -2.46 -7.86
C LEU A 128 1.23 -2.62 -8.19
N SER A 129 0.48 -1.52 -8.32
CA SER A 129 -0.93 -1.57 -8.75
C SER A 129 -1.07 -2.21 -10.12
N GLN A 130 -0.23 -1.83 -11.08
CA GLN A 130 -0.24 -2.40 -12.44
C GLN A 130 0.02 -3.90 -12.42
N LEU A 131 1.05 -4.35 -11.69
CA LEU A 131 1.42 -5.76 -11.62
C LEU A 131 0.33 -6.61 -10.96
N ILE A 132 -0.19 -6.18 -9.82
CA ILE A 132 -1.23 -6.90 -9.07
C ILE A 132 -2.56 -6.89 -9.84
N ALA A 133 -2.97 -5.75 -10.37
CA ALA A 133 -4.21 -5.66 -11.13
C ALA A 133 -4.18 -6.56 -12.38
N LYS A 134 -3.08 -6.52 -13.15
CA LYS A 134 -2.91 -7.34 -14.35
C LYS A 134 -2.90 -8.84 -14.05
N ALA A 135 -2.23 -9.25 -12.96
CA ALA A 135 -2.09 -10.65 -12.62
C ALA A 135 -3.34 -11.24 -11.95
N SER A 136 -4.11 -10.44 -11.21
CA SER A 136 -5.13 -10.94 -10.29
C SER A 136 -6.50 -10.27 -10.45
N MET A 137 -6.58 -8.94 -10.38
CA MET A 137 -7.86 -8.24 -10.24
C MET A 137 -8.62 -8.14 -11.57
N ILE A 138 -7.97 -7.67 -12.63
CA ILE A 138 -8.59 -7.47 -13.96
C ILE A 138 -9.14 -8.78 -14.54
N PRO A 139 -8.37 -9.90 -14.57
CA PRO A 139 -8.89 -11.17 -15.11
C PRO A 139 -10.12 -11.70 -14.35
N ARG A 140 -10.16 -11.50 -13.03
CA ARG A 140 -11.26 -11.93 -12.17
C ARG A 140 -12.40 -10.93 -12.07
N ARG A 141 -12.22 -9.73 -12.64
CA ARG A 141 -13.19 -8.62 -12.58
C ARG A 141 -13.58 -8.27 -11.14
N THR A 142 -12.64 -8.28 -10.23
CA THR A 142 -12.84 -7.96 -8.81
C THR A 142 -11.53 -7.58 -8.15
N GLY A 143 -11.55 -6.59 -7.27
CA GLY A 143 -10.40 -6.15 -6.49
C GLY A 143 -10.61 -4.79 -5.85
N SER A 144 -9.76 -4.45 -4.92
CA SER A 144 -9.73 -3.13 -4.28
C SER A 144 -8.30 -2.65 -4.12
N ILE A 145 -8.01 -1.44 -4.60
CA ILE A 145 -6.71 -0.79 -4.44
C ILE A 145 -6.88 0.43 -3.53
N ILE A 146 -6.20 0.39 -2.38
CA ILE A 146 -6.22 1.45 -1.38
C ILE A 146 -4.86 2.15 -1.42
N ASN A 147 -4.86 3.45 -1.70
CA ASN A 147 -3.64 4.27 -1.76
C ASN A 147 -3.61 5.25 -0.58
N THR A 148 -2.61 5.14 0.29
CA THR A 148 -2.46 6.04 1.43
C THR A 148 -1.98 7.40 0.98
N ALA A 149 -2.92 8.34 0.83
CA ALA A 149 -2.65 9.75 0.55
C ALA A 149 -2.33 10.53 1.86
N SER A 150 -2.55 11.82 1.86
CA SER A 150 -2.42 12.69 3.03
C SER A 150 -3.22 13.97 2.80
N ILE A 151 -3.67 14.61 3.88
CA ILE A 151 -4.19 15.97 3.84
C ILE A 151 -3.17 16.95 3.25
N ALA A 152 -1.87 16.68 3.41
CA ALA A 152 -0.79 17.45 2.80
C ALA A 152 -0.83 17.46 1.26
N GLY A 153 -1.55 16.52 0.63
CA GLY A 153 -1.76 16.50 -0.81
C GLY A 153 -2.89 17.41 -1.31
N LEU A 154 -3.66 18.01 -0.41
CA LEU A 154 -4.77 18.90 -0.74
C LEU A 154 -4.39 20.38 -0.73
N GLY A 155 -3.20 20.72 -0.20
CA GLY A 155 -2.75 22.12 -0.10
C GLY A 155 -1.33 22.24 0.40
N GLY A 156 -0.91 23.48 0.66
CA GLY A 156 0.37 23.78 1.29
C GLY A 156 0.34 23.56 2.80
N ASN A 157 1.46 23.20 3.36
CA ASN A 157 1.65 23.10 4.82
C ASN A 157 1.92 24.49 5.45
N PRO A 158 1.81 24.62 6.79
CA PRO A 158 2.30 25.79 7.51
C PRO A 158 3.77 26.12 7.18
N ARG A 159 4.14 27.39 7.30
CA ARG A 159 5.43 27.94 6.83
C ARG A 159 6.67 27.20 7.37
N ASP A 160 6.60 26.66 8.55
CA ASP A 160 7.65 25.90 9.24
C ASP A 160 7.72 24.42 8.87
N MET A 161 6.72 23.89 8.18
CA MET A 161 6.67 22.51 7.73
C MET A 161 7.04 22.41 6.23
N LYS A 162 8.34 22.33 5.95
CA LYS A 162 8.92 22.40 4.61
C LYS A 162 9.05 21.02 3.97
N THR A 163 7.97 20.48 3.42
CA THR A 163 7.94 19.10 2.86
C THR A 163 7.38 19.08 1.44
N ILE A 164 7.89 19.94 0.54
CA ILE A 164 7.38 20.12 -0.82
C ILE A 164 7.24 18.81 -1.60
N ALA A 165 8.27 17.95 -1.59
CA ALA A 165 8.23 16.66 -2.29
C ALA A 165 7.13 15.75 -1.74
N TYR A 166 6.94 15.69 -0.43
CA TYR A 166 5.88 14.90 0.20
C TYR A 166 4.50 15.40 -0.18
N ASN A 167 4.24 16.72 -0.06
CA ASN A 167 2.96 17.32 -0.45
C ASN A 167 2.64 17.01 -1.92
N THR A 168 3.60 17.24 -2.81
CA THR A 168 3.45 16.95 -4.23
C THR A 168 3.17 15.47 -4.47
N SER A 169 3.90 14.57 -3.82
CA SER A 169 3.69 13.13 -3.95
C SER A 169 2.29 12.71 -3.50
N LYS A 170 1.79 13.28 -2.40
CA LYS A 170 0.46 12.94 -1.88
C LYS A 170 -0.68 13.55 -2.71
N GLY A 171 -0.47 14.72 -3.32
CA GLY A 171 -1.36 15.26 -4.36
C GLY A 171 -1.41 14.37 -5.61
N ALA A 172 -0.25 13.88 -6.05
CA ALA A 172 -0.17 12.91 -7.14
C ALA A 172 -0.93 11.60 -6.82
N VAL A 173 -0.80 11.06 -5.60
CA VAL A 173 -1.53 9.85 -5.16
C VAL A 173 -3.04 10.04 -5.18
N ILE A 174 -3.54 11.23 -4.78
CA ILE A 174 -4.98 11.53 -4.83
C ILE A 174 -5.47 11.48 -6.28
N ASN A 175 -4.77 12.15 -7.20
CA ASN A 175 -5.18 12.15 -8.61
C ASN A 175 -4.96 10.78 -9.29
N PHE A 176 -3.88 10.10 -8.96
CA PHE A 176 -3.61 8.72 -9.42
C PHE A 176 -4.76 7.78 -9.07
N THR A 177 -5.28 7.85 -7.84
CA THR A 177 -6.42 7.03 -7.41
C THR A 177 -7.66 7.30 -8.26
N ARG A 178 -7.95 8.57 -8.57
CA ARG A 178 -9.08 8.95 -9.42
C ARG A 178 -8.90 8.46 -10.86
N ALA A 179 -7.69 8.60 -11.40
CA ALA A 179 -7.36 8.16 -12.76
C ALA A 179 -7.51 6.63 -12.89
N LEU A 180 -6.96 5.86 -11.95
CA LEU A 180 -7.13 4.40 -11.92
C LEU A 180 -8.60 3.98 -11.84
N ALA A 181 -9.38 4.64 -10.99
CA ALA A 181 -10.81 4.34 -10.87
C ALA A 181 -11.57 4.61 -12.18
N ALA A 182 -11.21 5.68 -12.90
CA ALA A 182 -11.79 6.00 -14.20
C ALA A 182 -11.43 4.97 -15.28
N GLU A 183 -10.16 4.53 -15.31
CA GLU A 183 -9.69 3.57 -16.33
C GLU A 183 -10.12 2.12 -16.02
N TRP A 184 -10.03 1.70 -14.76
CA TRP A 184 -10.22 0.30 -14.36
C TRP A 184 -11.57 -0.02 -13.76
N GLY A 185 -12.41 0.99 -13.51
CA GLY A 185 -13.74 0.77 -12.92
C GLY A 185 -14.63 -0.17 -13.73
N ALA A 186 -14.43 -0.27 -15.06
CA ALA A 186 -15.13 -1.22 -15.91
C ALA A 186 -14.72 -2.70 -15.67
N HIS A 187 -13.64 -2.93 -14.94
CA HIS A 187 -13.14 -4.27 -14.63
C HIS A 187 -13.64 -4.81 -13.27
N GLY A 188 -14.41 -4.05 -12.52
CA GLY A 188 -15.00 -4.44 -11.23
C GLY A 188 -14.31 -3.84 -10.03
#